data_dda2a54cf6ea695fc906ea0dac703aaa
#
_entry.id   dda2a54cf6ea695fc906ea0dac703aaa
#
_cell.length_a   1.000
_cell.length_b   1.000
_cell.length_c   1.000
_cell.angle_alpha   90.00
_cell.angle_beta   90.00
_cell.angle_gamma   90.00
#
_symmetry.space_group_name_H-M   'P 1'
#
loop_
_entity.id
_entity.type
_entity.pdbx_description
1 polymer ?
#
loop_
_entity_poly.entity_id
_entity_poly.type
_entity_poly.pdbx_seq_one_letter_code
_entity_poly.pdbx_strand_id
1 'polypeptide(L)'
;MTSLESVSPNLAALSQTVSESKTPLPLLKAALADFRAHQHTAFDNGTSVAELITARAAFIDHILALCWQRFNWDENLSSLRKSRISLVAVGGYGRGELLPNSDIDLLILIERANAQHHSSNIQSFLALLW
;
A
#
# COMPACT_ATOMS: atom_id res chain seq x y z
N MET A 1 15.11 -12.70 -17.03
CA MET A 1 14.55 -11.49 -16.39
C MET A 1 13.05 -11.70 -16.27
N THR A 2 12.61 -12.21 -15.13
CA THR A 2 11.18 -12.25 -14.82
C THR A 2 10.76 -10.82 -14.52
N SER A 3 10.04 -10.20 -15.43
CA SER A 3 9.48 -8.88 -15.17
C SER A 3 8.55 -8.98 -13.96
N LEU A 4 8.52 -7.95 -13.13
CA LEU A 4 7.56 -7.81 -12.05
C LEU A 4 6.10 -8.06 -12.52
N GLU A 5 5.85 -7.90 -13.80
CA GLU A 5 4.58 -8.17 -14.47
C GLU A 5 4.17 -9.66 -14.43
N SER A 6 5.11 -10.58 -14.38
CA SER A 6 4.81 -12.01 -14.32
C SER A 6 4.39 -12.49 -12.92
N VAL A 7 4.64 -11.67 -11.90
CA VAL A 7 4.37 -11.99 -10.49
C VAL A 7 3.23 -11.13 -9.92
N SER A 8 2.81 -10.11 -10.65
CA SER A 8 1.77 -9.18 -10.20
C SER A 8 0.60 -9.09 -11.18
N PRO A 9 -0.63 -9.12 -10.67
CA PRO A 9 -1.80 -8.81 -11.50
C PRO A 9 -1.70 -7.38 -12.04
N ASN A 10 -2.49 -7.07 -13.04
CA ASN A 10 -2.52 -5.75 -13.68
C ASN A 10 -2.81 -4.64 -12.67
N LEU A 11 -1.75 -4.00 -12.18
CA LEU A 11 -1.83 -2.96 -11.15
C LEU A 11 -2.53 -1.68 -11.65
N ALA A 12 -2.41 -1.37 -12.94
CA ALA A 12 -3.09 -0.21 -13.53
C ALA A 12 -4.61 -0.35 -13.51
N ALA A 13 -5.12 -1.53 -13.89
CA ALA A 13 -6.56 -1.81 -13.83
C ALA A 13 -7.07 -1.81 -12.39
N LEU A 14 -6.30 -2.36 -11.45
CA LEU A 14 -6.63 -2.32 -10.03
C LEU A 14 -6.71 -0.88 -9.52
N SER A 15 -5.74 -0.05 -9.86
CA SER A 15 -5.71 1.37 -9.47
C SER A 15 -6.96 2.10 -9.89
N GLN A 16 -7.37 1.93 -11.16
CA GLN A 16 -8.57 2.56 -11.70
C GLN A 16 -9.82 2.07 -10.98
N THR A 17 -9.98 0.76 -10.84
CA THR A 17 -11.15 0.15 -10.21
C THR A 17 -11.30 0.59 -8.75
N VAL A 18 -10.22 0.59 -8.00
CA VAL A 18 -10.21 1.01 -6.58
C VAL A 18 -10.51 2.49 -6.45
N SER A 19 -9.93 3.34 -7.32
CA SER A 19 -10.13 4.79 -7.27
C SER A 19 -11.58 5.19 -7.54
N GLU A 20 -12.26 4.48 -8.42
CA GLU A 20 -13.64 4.74 -8.81
C GLU A 20 -14.68 4.13 -7.85
N SER A 21 -14.26 3.19 -7.02
CA SER A 21 -15.17 2.46 -6.13
C SER A 21 -15.48 3.24 -4.86
N LYS A 22 -16.75 3.19 -4.44
CA LYS A 22 -17.17 3.66 -3.11
C LYS A 22 -16.89 2.64 -2.01
N THR A 23 -16.68 1.38 -2.38
CA THR A 23 -16.42 0.26 -1.47
C THR A 23 -15.14 -0.46 -1.86
N PRO A 24 -13.96 0.14 -1.60
CA PRO A 24 -12.69 -0.41 -2.09
C PRO A 24 -12.25 -1.67 -1.35
N LEU A 25 -12.71 -1.89 -0.12
CA LEU A 25 -12.22 -2.97 0.74
C LEU A 25 -12.36 -4.36 0.14
N PRO A 26 -13.51 -4.77 -0.44
CA PRO A 26 -13.63 -6.07 -1.09
C PRO A 26 -12.67 -6.22 -2.28
N LEU A 27 -12.44 -5.14 -3.04
CA LEU A 27 -11.52 -5.13 -4.17
C LEU A 27 -10.07 -5.31 -3.73
N LEU A 28 -9.68 -4.63 -2.66
CA LEU A 28 -8.35 -4.74 -2.08
C LEU A 28 -8.10 -6.14 -1.50
N LYS A 29 -9.07 -6.70 -0.81
CA LYS A 29 -8.98 -8.08 -0.28
C LYS A 29 -8.85 -9.11 -1.39
N ALA A 30 -9.62 -8.97 -2.47
CA ALA A 30 -9.51 -9.84 -3.63
C ALA A 30 -8.14 -9.73 -4.29
N ALA A 31 -7.60 -8.53 -4.45
CA ALA A 31 -6.27 -8.30 -5.00
C ALA A 31 -5.17 -8.95 -4.14
N LEU A 32 -5.28 -8.85 -2.83
CA LEU A 32 -4.33 -9.51 -1.90
C LEU A 32 -4.40 -11.04 -2.02
N ALA A 33 -5.59 -11.61 -2.12
CA ALA A 33 -5.78 -13.05 -2.29
C ALA A 33 -5.19 -13.54 -3.62
N ASP A 34 -5.44 -12.83 -4.70
CA ASP A 34 -4.89 -13.13 -6.02
C ASP A 34 -3.37 -13.04 -6.02
N PHE A 35 -2.82 -12.03 -5.38
CA PHE A 35 -1.37 -11.87 -5.28
C PHE A 35 -0.73 -13.03 -4.50
N ARG A 36 -1.33 -13.46 -3.40
CA ARG A 36 -0.86 -14.65 -2.66
C ARG A 36 -0.85 -15.89 -3.51
N ALA A 37 -1.91 -16.12 -4.28
CA ALA A 37 -2.00 -17.25 -5.19
C ALA A 37 -0.89 -17.21 -6.25
N HIS A 38 -0.64 -16.06 -6.84
CA HIS A 38 0.45 -15.87 -7.80
C HIS A 38 1.82 -16.12 -7.17
N GLN A 39 2.04 -15.67 -5.94
CA GLN A 39 3.30 -15.93 -5.23
C GLN A 39 3.52 -17.41 -4.95
N HIS A 40 2.48 -18.13 -4.55
CA HIS A 40 2.54 -19.58 -4.36
C HIS A 40 2.92 -20.30 -5.65
N THR A 41 2.28 -19.95 -6.74
CA THR A 41 2.57 -20.54 -8.06
C THR A 41 4.01 -20.22 -8.49
N ALA A 42 4.45 -18.98 -8.30
CA ALA A 42 5.82 -18.58 -8.63
C ALA A 42 6.86 -19.34 -7.80
N PHE A 43 6.60 -19.54 -6.53
CA PHE A 43 7.47 -20.31 -5.65
C PHE A 43 7.57 -21.76 -6.10
N ASP A 44 6.45 -22.39 -6.41
CA ASP A 44 6.41 -23.78 -6.90
C ASP A 44 7.12 -23.94 -8.24
N ASN A 45 7.14 -22.90 -9.06
CA ASN A 45 7.85 -22.86 -10.34
C ASN A 45 9.33 -22.48 -10.23
N GLY A 46 9.85 -22.33 -9.02
CA GLY A 46 11.27 -22.11 -8.75
C GLY A 46 11.73 -20.65 -8.70
N THR A 47 10.81 -19.68 -8.59
CA THR A 47 11.17 -18.28 -8.37
C THR A 47 11.91 -18.15 -7.04
N SER A 48 13.00 -17.39 -7.02
CA SER A 48 13.81 -17.22 -5.81
C SER A 48 13.04 -16.49 -4.71
N VAL A 49 13.37 -16.80 -3.46
CA VAL A 49 12.79 -16.11 -2.29
C VAL A 49 13.09 -14.60 -2.34
N ALA A 50 14.28 -14.22 -2.78
CA ALA A 50 14.66 -12.81 -2.92
C ALA A 50 13.73 -12.05 -3.88
N GLU A 51 13.41 -12.65 -5.03
CA GLU A 51 12.47 -12.06 -5.99
C GLU A 51 11.05 -11.98 -5.41
N LEU A 52 10.60 -13.01 -4.70
CA LEU A 52 9.27 -13.07 -4.10
C LEU A 52 9.08 -12.00 -3.02
N ILE A 53 10.05 -11.82 -2.12
CA ILE A 53 9.97 -10.80 -1.06
C ILE A 53 10.02 -9.38 -1.62
N THR A 54 10.81 -9.14 -2.66
CA THR A 54 10.88 -7.85 -3.36
C THR A 54 9.54 -7.53 -4.06
N ALA A 55 8.98 -8.50 -4.76
CA ALA A 55 7.69 -8.35 -5.42
C ALA A 55 6.56 -8.09 -4.42
N ARG A 56 6.59 -8.76 -3.26
CA ARG A 56 5.61 -8.55 -2.19
C ARG A 56 5.69 -7.13 -1.62
N ALA A 57 6.89 -6.63 -1.34
CA ALA A 57 7.07 -5.26 -0.87
C ALA A 57 6.54 -4.25 -1.89
N ALA A 58 6.86 -4.42 -3.17
CA ALA A 58 6.37 -3.53 -4.24
C ALA A 58 4.84 -3.57 -4.38
N PHE A 59 4.22 -4.73 -4.26
CA PHE A 59 2.76 -4.87 -4.30
C PHE A 59 2.10 -4.16 -3.11
N ILE A 60 2.62 -4.34 -1.91
CA ILE A 60 2.10 -3.67 -0.71
C ILE A 60 2.31 -2.15 -0.81
N ASP A 61 3.44 -1.67 -1.34
CA ASP A 61 3.64 -0.25 -1.63
C ASP A 61 2.50 0.30 -2.49
N HIS A 62 2.13 -0.43 -3.53
CA HIS A 62 1.08 -0.03 -4.46
C HIS A 62 -0.29 0.02 -3.76
N ILE A 63 -0.64 -1.00 -2.98
CA ILE A 63 -1.90 -1.06 -2.21
C ILE A 63 -1.97 0.09 -1.21
N LEU A 64 -0.90 0.36 -0.47
CA LEU A 64 -0.85 1.45 0.50
C LEU A 64 -0.97 2.81 -0.17
N ALA A 65 -0.33 3.00 -1.31
CA ALA A 65 -0.46 4.23 -2.10
C ALA A 65 -1.91 4.46 -2.56
N LEU A 66 -2.59 3.42 -3.01
CA LEU A 66 -4.01 3.50 -3.39
C LEU A 66 -4.89 3.89 -2.20
N CYS A 67 -4.65 3.30 -1.03
CA CYS A 67 -5.39 3.64 0.18
C CYS A 67 -5.12 5.08 0.62
N TRP A 68 -3.87 5.50 0.59
CA TRP A 68 -3.45 6.85 0.97
C TRP A 68 -4.06 7.92 0.09
N GLN A 69 -4.05 7.71 -1.23
CA GLN A 69 -4.57 8.64 -2.22
C GLN A 69 -6.09 8.85 -2.17
N ARG A 70 -6.80 8.00 -1.46
CA ARG A 70 -8.25 8.16 -1.26
C ARG A 70 -8.61 9.34 -0.37
N PHE A 71 -7.67 9.86 0.39
CA PHE A 71 -7.88 10.95 1.35
C PHE A 71 -7.27 12.24 0.84
N ASN A 72 -7.98 13.34 1.06
CA ASN A 72 -7.45 14.69 0.78
C ASN A 72 -6.72 15.19 2.01
N TRP A 73 -5.40 15.01 2.03
CA TRP A 73 -4.54 15.42 3.14
C TRP A 73 -4.34 16.93 3.21
N ASP A 74 -4.65 17.67 2.13
CA ASP A 74 -4.57 19.12 2.05
C ASP A 74 -5.88 19.83 2.39
N GLU A 75 -6.93 19.08 2.74
CA GLU A 75 -8.23 19.63 3.08
C GLU A 75 -8.12 20.60 4.26
N ASN A 76 -8.75 21.76 4.14
CA ASN A 76 -8.75 22.86 5.14
C ASN A 76 -7.39 23.57 5.33
N LEU A 77 -6.41 23.31 4.47
CA LEU A 77 -5.18 24.08 4.45
C LEU A 77 -5.29 25.22 3.44
N SER A 78 -4.64 26.36 3.74
CA SER A 78 -4.55 27.45 2.77
C SER A 78 -3.79 27.02 1.53
N SER A 79 -4.12 27.61 0.37
CA SER A 79 -3.48 27.27 -0.93
C SER A 79 -1.95 27.43 -0.92
N LEU A 80 -1.39 28.13 0.07
CA LEU A 80 0.04 28.36 0.23
C LEU A 80 0.72 27.32 1.15
N ARG A 81 -0.06 26.50 1.85
CA ARG A 81 0.47 25.43 2.73
C ARG A 81 0.07 24.07 2.18
N LYS A 82 1.06 23.29 1.75
CA LYS A 82 0.87 21.87 1.48
C LYS A 82 0.90 21.12 2.81
N SER A 83 0.11 20.05 2.92
CA SER A 83 0.16 19.20 4.10
C SER A 83 1.56 18.59 4.25
N ARG A 84 2.08 18.63 5.46
CA ARG A 84 3.32 17.97 5.83
C ARG A 84 3.00 16.70 6.56
N ILE A 85 2.53 15.73 5.80
CA ILE A 85 2.24 14.39 6.28
C ILE A 85 2.83 13.38 5.31
N SER A 86 3.46 12.36 5.84
CA SER A 86 4.09 11.31 5.04
C SER A 86 3.84 9.95 5.65
N LEU A 87 3.59 8.97 4.79
CA LEU A 87 3.55 7.56 5.15
C LEU A 87 4.91 6.96 4.83
N VAL A 88 5.53 6.33 5.81
CA VAL A 88 6.89 5.80 5.71
C VAL A 88 6.90 4.31 6.05
N ALA A 89 7.47 3.51 5.16
CA ALA A 89 7.74 2.10 5.42
C ALA A 89 8.95 1.98 6.34
N VAL A 90 8.85 1.16 7.38
CA VAL A 90 9.93 0.93 8.33
C VAL A 90 10.15 -0.58 8.57
N GLY A 91 11.17 -0.94 9.34
CA GLY A 91 11.49 -2.33 9.63
C GLY A 91 11.88 -3.14 8.39
N GLY A 92 11.55 -4.42 8.37
CA GLY A 92 11.80 -5.30 7.22
C GLY A 92 11.10 -4.82 5.96
N TYR A 93 9.87 -4.35 6.10
CA TYR A 93 9.13 -3.75 4.99
C TYR A 93 9.86 -2.53 4.42
N GLY A 94 10.37 -1.64 5.27
CA GLY A 94 11.14 -0.46 4.85
C GLY A 94 12.42 -0.79 4.08
N ARG A 95 12.99 -1.97 4.29
CA ARG A 95 14.16 -2.47 3.55
C ARG A 95 13.79 -3.20 2.24
N GLY A 96 12.50 -3.27 1.91
CA GLY A 96 12.03 -4.04 0.76
C GLY A 96 12.08 -5.55 0.95
N GLU A 97 12.13 -6.01 2.20
CA GLU A 97 12.25 -7.41 2.58
C GLU A 97 10.98 -7.87 3.31
N LEU A 98 9.90 -8.03 2.56
CA LEU A 98 8.61 -8.41 3.13
C LEU A 98 8.35 -9.91 2.95
N LEU A 99 8.65 -10.68 4.00
CA LEU A 99 8.39 -12.12 4.02
C LEU A 99 6.88 -12.40 4.13
N PRO A 100 6.39 -13.56 3.64
CA PRO A 100 5.03 -14.00 3.92
C PRO A 100 4.77 -14.04 5.42
N ASN A 101 3.62 -13.58 5.85
CA ASN A 101 3.21 -13.48 7.27
C ASN A 101 4.05 -12.51 8.12
N SER A 102 4.94 -11.72 7.52
CA SER A 102 5.61 -10.63 8.21
C SER A 102 4.65 -9.47 8.46
N ASP A 103 4.85 -8.77 9.57
CA ASP A 103 4.14 -7.53 9.86
C ASP A 103 4.54 -6.44 8.89
N ILE A 104 3.59 -5.56 8.58
CA ILE A 104 3.82 -4.37 7.78
C ILE A 104 3.96 -3.21 8.75
N ASP A 105 5.20 -2.78 8.96
CA ASP A 105 5.51 -1.69 9.87
C ASP A 105 5.46 -0.35 9.15
N LEU A 106 4.58 0.52 9.61
CA LEU A 106 4.35 1.84 9.02
C LEU A 106 4.54 2.94 10.05
N LEU A 107 5.03 4.07 9.58
CA LEU A 107 5.16 5.29 10.36
C LEU A 107 4.47 6.43 9.63
N ILE A 108 3.63 7.18 10.33
CA ILE A 108 3.04 8.41 9.81
C ILE A 108 3.77 9.58 10.45
N LEU A 109 4.47 10.35 9.63
CA LEU A 109 5.15 11.58 10.04
C LEU A 109 4.25 12.77 9.79
N ILE A 110 3.99 13.56 10.83
CA ILE A 110 3.12 14.72 10.78
C ILE A 110 3.82 15.92 11.42
N GLU A 111 3.70 17.07 10.81
CA GLU A 111 4.07 18.33 11.47
C GLU A 111 3.15 18.56 12.67
N ARG A 112 3.73 18.83 13.84
CA ARG A 112 2.98 18.98 15.12
C ARG A 112 1.84 19.99 15.00
N ALA A 113 2.05 21.10 14.31
CA ALA A 113 1.05 22.15 14.14
C ALA A 113 -0.20 21.70 13.40
N ASN A 114 -0.10 20.65 12.57
CA ASN A 114 -1.16 20.14 11.71
C ASN A 114 -1.75 18.80 12.18
N ALA A 115 -1.34 18.30 13.34
CA ALA A 115 -1.74 16.97 13.83
C ALA A 115 -3.27 16.84 13.96
N GLN A 116 -3.96 17.87 14.42
CA GLN A 116 -5.42 17.86 14.57
C GLN A 116 -6.16 17.83 13.23
N HIS A 117 -5.64 18.53 12.22
CA HIS A 117 -6.25 18.57 10.88
C HIS A 117 -6.28 17.20 10.20
N HIS A 118 -5.32 16.34 10.52
CA HIS A 118 -5.19 15.04 9.90
C HIS A 118 -5.84 13.91 10.71
N SER A 119 -6.31 14.17 11.92
CA SER A 119 -6.80 13.14 12.84
C SER A 119 -7.91 12.29 12.22
N SER A 120 -8.91 12.91 11.61
CA SER A 120 -10.04 12.20 11.00
C SER A 120 -9.59 11.33 9.81
N ASN A 121 -8.75 11.88 8.92
CA ASN A 121 -8.21 11.15 7.77
C ASN A 121 -7.31 9.99 8.21
N ILE A 122 -6.48 10.19 9.22
CA ILE A 122 -5.64 9.13 9.77
C ILE A 122 -6.51 7.99 10.33
N GLN A 123 -7.55 8.30 11.09
CA GLN A 123 -8.45 7.29 11.64
C GLN A 123 -9.13 6.50 10.52
N SER A 124 -9.63 7.18 9.49
CA SER A 124 -10.28 6.54 8.35
C SER A 124 -9.30 5.70 7.52
N PHE A 125 -8.08 6.18 7.34
CA PHE A 125 -7.02 5.44 6.66
C PHE A 125 -6.65 4.16 7.42
N LEU A 126 -6.46 4.25 8.73
CA LEU A 126 -6.16 3.09 9.56
C LEU A 126 -7.32 2.09 9.57
N ALA A 127 -8.56 2.58 9.62
CA ALA A 127 -9.74 1.72 9.55
C ALA A 127 -9.82 0.94 8.22
N LEU A 128 -9.36 1.55 7.12
CA LEU A 128 -9.31 0.88 5.82
C LEU A 128 -8.25 -0.23 5.78
N LEU A 129 -7.17 -0.10 6.55
CA LEU A 129 -6.09 -1.11 6.61
C LEU A 129 -6.44 -2.31 7.49
N TRP A 130 -7.38 -2.18 8.42
CA TRP A 130 -7.82 -3.25 9.32
C TRP A 130 -9.07 -3.95 8.76
#